data_3c8a35460db623e13bfa1ce06166ed97
#
_entry.id   3c8a35460db623e13bfa1ce06166ed97
#
_cell.length_a   1.000
_cell.length_b   1.000
_cell.length_c   1.000
_cell.angle_alpha   90.00
_cell.angle_beta   90.00
_cell.angle_gamma   90.00
#
_symmetry.space_group_name_H-M   'P 1'
#
loop_
_entity.id
_entity.type
_entity.pdbx_description
1 polymer ?
#
loop_
_entity_poly.entity_id
_entity_poly.type
_entity_poly.pdbx_seq_one_letter_code
_entity_poly.pdbx_strand_id
1 'polypeptide(L)'
;MKVVLLENLKKLGNIGDIIDVKRGFARNFLISNKKAIYASKENIKEVEKIKNNLKEKDDEKKKIAKEIFLQINEKEFKIEKLSTENDELYGSVKPSEISKTILKDINIEIKPQNIQLKQEIKSLGNFEAKIELHSEIEATIKLKILSSDNTN
;
A
#
# COMPACT_ATOMS: atom_id res chain seq x y z
N MET A 1 -19.02 10.23 16.06
CA MET A 1 -19.63 10.38 14.75
C MET A 1 -19.80 9.02 14.10
N LYS A 2 -20.96 8.69 13.67
CA LYS A 2 -21.25 7.39 13.03
C LYS A 2 -21.14 7.50 11.51
N VAL A 3 -20.44 6.54 10.92
CA VAL A 3 -20.26 6.46 9.47
C VAL A 3 -20.51 5.04 8.98
N VAL A 4 -20.88 4.90 7.71
CA VAL A 4 -21.07 3.61 7.05
C VAL A 4 -19.89 3.39 6.13
N LEU A 5 -19.24 2.23 6.25
CA LEU A 5 -18.08 1.91 5.45
C LEU A 5 -18.44 1.54 4.01
N LEU A 6 -17.71 2.07 3.06
CA LEU A 6 -17.85 1.78 1.63
C LEU A 6 -16.83 0.75 1.14
N GLU A 7 -15.85 0.41 1.96
CA GLU A 7 -14.86 -0.62 1.65
C GLU A 7 -14.46 -1.36 2.92
N ASN A 8 -13.84 -2.52 2.75
CA ASN A 8 -13.30 -3.27 3.89
C ASN A 8 -12.05 -2.58 4.40
N LEU A 9 -12.05 -2.19 5.67
CA LEU A 9 -10.93 -1.53 6.32
C LEU A 9 -10.41 -2.39 7.46
N LYS A 10 -9.13 -2.73 7.39
CA LYS A 10 -8.44 -3.46 8.44
C LYS A 10 -8.52 -2.68 9.75
N LYS A 11 -8.92 -3.31 10.83
CA LYS A 11 -9.12 -2.74 12.16
C LYS A 11 -10.38 -1.89 12.36
N LEU A 12 -11.12 -1.57 11.32
CA LEU A 12 -12.33 -0.74 11.44
C LEU A 12 -13.62 -1.54 11.19
N GLY A 13 -13.67 -2.31 10.13
CA GLY A 13 -14.83 -3.08 9.79
C GLY A 13 -14.94 -3.39 8.31
N ASN A 14 -16.09 -3.94 7.92
CA ASN A 14 -16.35 -4.38 6.56
C ASN A 14 -17.35 -3.45 5.84
N ILE A 15 -17.48 -3.63 4.54
CA ILE A 15 -18.43 -2.86 3.72
C ILE A 15 -19.85 -2.94 4.32
N GLY A 16 -20.45 -1.78 4.52
CA GLY A 16 -21.80 -1.68 5.06
C GLY A 16 -21.87 -1.65 6.58
N ASP A 17 -20.75 -1.81 7.27
CA ASP A 17 -20.73 -1.70 8.73
C ASP A 17 -20.86 -0.25 9.17
N ILE A 18 -21.63 -0.04 10.24
CA ILE A 18 -21.77 1.27 10.85
C ILE A 18 -20.80 1.32 12.03
N ILE A 19 -19.87 2.27 11.99
CA ILE A 19 -18.87 2.44 13.03
C ILE A 19 -18.94 3.83 13.64
N ASP A 20 -18.56 3.94 14.90
CA ASP A 20 -18.46 5.21 15.60
C ASP A 20 -16.99 5.59 15.73
N VAL A 21 -16.61 6.72 15.16
CA VAL A 21 -15.23 7.20 15.15
C VAL A 21 -15.17 8.68 15.51
N LYS A 22 -13.99 9.15 15.83
CA LYS A 22 -13.78 10.56 16.12
C LYS A 22 -14.09 11.41 14.89
N ARG A 23 -14.72 12.57 15.14
CA ARG A 23 -15.16 13.47 14.08
C ARG A 23 -14.05 13.89 13.11
N GLY A 24 -12.88 14.21 13.63
CA GLY A 24 -11.73 14.60 12.79
C GLY A 24 -11.27 13.44 11.88
N PHE A 25 -11.17 12.25 12.43
CA PHE A 25 -10.80 11.05 11.66
C PHE A 25 -11.85 10.74 10.59
N ALA A 26 -13.12 10.81 10.94
CA ALA A 26 -14.20 10.55 9.99
C ALA A 26 -14.14 11.53 8.81
N ARG A 27 -14.04 12.83 9.08
CA ARG A 27 -14.02 13.85 8.03
C ARG A 27 -12.74 13.87 7.21
N ASN A 28 -11.59 13.82 7.86
CA ASN A 28 -10.30 14.06 7.20
C ASN A 28 -9.73 12.81 6.54
N PHE A 29 -10.13 11.63 6.98
CA PHE A 29 -9.61 10.38 6.44
C PHE A 29 -10.69 9.56 5.73
N LEU A 30 -11.77 9.20 6.43
CA LEU A 30 -12.77 8.29 5.87
C LEU A 30 -13.61 8.93 4.77
N ILE A 31 -14.20 10.07 5.05
CA ILE A 31 -15.11 10.73 4.11
C ILE A 31 -14.35 11.41 2.97
N SER A 32 -13.28 12.10 3.27
CA SER A 32 -12.48 12.79 2.26
C SER A 32 -11.85 11.83 1.25
N ASN A 33 -11.51 10.62 1.66
CA ASN A 33 -10.96 9.57 0.79
C ASN A 33 -12.04 8.64 0.21
N LYS A 34 -13.30 8.98 0.40
CA LYS A 34 -14.45 8.17 -0.09
C LYS A 34 -14.47 6.74 0.44
N LYS A 35 -13.93 6.53 1.63
CA LYS A 35 -13.90 5.22 2.30
C LYS A 35 -15.16 4.96 3.12
N ALA A 36 -15.85 6.01 3.50
CA ALA A 36 -17.10 5.96 4.26
C ALA A 36 -17.97 7.17 3.97
N ILE A 37 -19.24 7.08 4.35
CA ILE A 37 -20.20 8.20 4.27
C ILE A 37 -20.90 8.32 5.62
N TYR A 38 -21.55 9.46 5.85
CA TYR A 38 -22.31 9.67 7.08
C TYR A 38 -23.40 8.61 7.24
N ALA A 39 -23.57 8.13 8.48
CA ALA A 39 -24.58 7.12 8.78
C ALA A 39 -25.98 7.74 8.97
N SER A 40 -26.51 8.34 7.91
CA SER A 40 -27.90 8.78 7.85
C SER A 40 -28.77 7.62 7.40
N LYS A 41 -30.09 7.69 7.69
CA LYS A 41 -31.03 6.64 7.27
C LYS A 41 -30.99 6.42 5.75
N GLU A 42 -30.90 7.50 5.00
CA GLU A 42 -30.82 7.47 3.54
C GLU A 42 -29.54 6.81 3.05
N ASN A 43 -28.40 7.19 3.63
CA ASN A 43 -27.09 6.64 3.25
C ASN A 43 -26.99 5.15 3.61
N ILE A 44 -27.54 4.74 4.74
CA ILE A 44 -27.57 3.33 5.14
C ILE A 44 -28.35 2.51 4.11
N LYS A 45 -29.52 2.99 3.68
CA LYS A 45 -30.32 2.32 2.66
C LYS A 45 -29.58 2.23 1.32
N GLU A 46 -28.91 3.30 0.90
CA GLU A 46 -28.14 3.31 -0.33
C GLU A 46 -27.00 2.29 -0.29
N VAL A 47 -26.27 2.23 0.82
CA VAL A 47 -25.17 1.26 0.96
C VAL A 47 -25.69 -0.17 0.96
N GLU A 48 -26.82 -0.44 1.59
CA GLU A 48 -27.43 -1.77 1.53
C GLU A 48 -27.76 -2.20 0.10
N LYS A 49 -28.26 -1.28 -0.72
CA LYS A 49 -28.55 -1.56 -2.13
C LYS A 49 -27.30 -1.85 -2.97
N ILE A 50 -26.21 -1.14 -2.70
CA ILE A 50 -24.99 -1.27 -3.48
C ILE A 50 -23.95 -2.17 -2.81
N LYS A 51 -24.26 -2.72 -1.65
CA LYS A 51 -23.33 -3.57 -0.88
C LYS A 51 -22.76 -4.72 -1.70
N ASN A 52 -23.59 -5.40 -2.48
CA ASN A 52 -23.15 -6.49 -3.32
C ASN A 52 -22.19 -6.02 -4.40
N ASN A 53 -22.47 -4.88 -5.04
CA ASN A 53 -21.59 -4.29 -6.04
C ASN A 53 -20.24 -3.87 -5.44
N LEU A 54 -20.26 -3.31 -4.23
CA LEU A 54 -19.03 -2.92 -3.53
C LEU A 54 -18.20 -4.15 -3.15
N LYS A 55 -18.86 -5.23 -2.71
CA LYS A 55 -18.19 -6.50 -2.42
C LYS A 55 -17.57 -7.11 -3.67
N GLU A 56 -18.28 -7.11 -4.78
CA GLU A 56 -17.76 -7.60 -6.06
C GLU A 56 -16.53 -6.83 -6.50
N LYS A 57 -16.57 -5.51 -6.40
CA LYS A 57 -15.41 -4.67 -6.72
C LYS A 57 -14.22 -4.95 -5.81
N ASP A 58 -14.47 -5.13 -4.51
CA ASP A 58 -13.43 -5.46 -3.55
C ASP A 58 -12.84 -6.84 -3.85
N ASP A 59 -13.67 -7.82 -4.19
CA ASP A 59 -13.23 -9.16 -4.57
C ASP A 59 -12.37 -9.13 -5.84
N GLU A 60 -12.72 -8.30 -6.82
CA GLU A 60 -11.89 -8.09 -8.02
C GLU A 60 -10.55 -7.49 -7.67
N LYS A 61 -10.52 -6.46 -6.83
CA LYS A 61 -9.26 -5.86 -6.35
C LYS A 61 -8.42 -6.86 -5.59
N LYS A 62 -9.06 -7.68 -4.76
CA LYS A 62 -8.39 -8.73 -4.00
C LYS A 62 -7.79 -9.79 -4.92
N LYS A 63 -8.52 -10.18 -5.97
CA LYS A 63 -8.03 -11.11 -6.98
C LYS A 63 -6.80 -10.57 -7.69
N ILE A 64 -6.84 -9.32 -8.14
CA ILE A 64 -5.70 -8.65 -8.77
C ILE A 64 -4.54 -8.57 -7.80
N ALA A 65 -4.79 -8.22 -6.53
CA ALA A 65 -3.77 -8.15 -5.50
C ALA A 65 -3.11 -9.50 -5.25
N LYS A 66 -3.87 -10.60 -5.27
CA LYS A 66 -3.32 -11.96 -5.15
C LYS A 66 -2.43 -12.32 -6.33
N GLU A 67 -2.80 -11.93 -7.54
CA GLU A 67 -1.99 -12.16 -8.73
C GLU A 67 -0.65 -11.42 -8.62
N ILE A 68 -0.70 -10.15 -8.20
CA ILE A 68 0.50 -9.34 -7.96
C ILE A 68 1.35 -9.96 -6.84
N PHE A 69 0.71 -10.40 -5.76
CA PHE A 69 1.39 -11.05 -4.64
C PHE A 69 2.21 -12.25 -5.11
N LEU A 70 1.63 -13.12 -5.94
CA LEU A 70 2.34 -14.28 -6.47
C LEU A 70 3.54 -13.88 -7.34
N GLN A 71 3.48 -12.73 -7.97
CA GLN A 71 4.56 -12.25 -8.82
C GLN A 71 5.69 -11.58 -8.05
N ILE A 72 5.38 -10.91 -6.96
CA ILE A 72 6.37 -10.08 -6.24
C ILE A 72 6.79 -10.63 -4.87
N ASN A 73 5.97 -11.48 -4.24
CA ASN A 73 6.27 -11.97 -2.89
C ASN A 73 7.62 -12.69 -2.83
N GLU A 74 8.45 -12.29 -1.89
CA GLU A 74 9.81 -12.80 -1.70
C GLU A 74 10.75 -12.57 -2.89
N LYS A 75 10.34 -11.77 -3.85
CA LYS A 75 11.18 -11.44 -4.99
C LYS A 75 12.24 -10.40 -4.61
N GLU A 76 13.44 -10.57 -5.16
CA GLU A 76 14.54 -9.64 -4.93
C GLU A 76 14.59 -8.59 -6.03
N PHE A 77 14.68 -7.32 -5.62
CA PHE A 77 14.87 -6.19 -6.52
C PHE A 77 16.21 -5.54 -6.22
N LYS A 78 16.93 -5.20 -7.27
CA LYS A 78 18.24 -4.54 -7.15
C LYS A 78 18.06 -3.05 -7.39
N ILE A 79 18.58 -2.25 -6.46
CA ILE A 79 18.57 -0.79 -6.57
C ILE A 79 20.00 -0.29 -6.49
N GLU A 80 20.40 0.48 -7.49
CA GLU A 80 21.72 1.09 -7.52
C GLU A 80 21.66 2.51 -6.99
N LYS A 81 22.57 2.83 -6.09
CA LYS A 81 22.69 4.14 -5.45
C LYS A 81 24.14 4.53 -5.31
N LEU A 82 24.40 5.83 -5.39
CA LEU A 82 25.74 6.35 -5.11
C LEU A 82 26.05 6.14 -3.63
N SER A 83 27.23 5.63 -3.35
CA SER A 83 27.67 5.35 -1.99
C SER A 83 29.06 5.89 -1.72
N THR A 84 29.36 6.09 -0.43
CA THR A 84 30.68 6.47 0.03
C THR A 84 31.59 5.24 0.10
N GLU A 85 32.87 5.45 0.41
CA GLU A 85 33.84 4.36 0.62
C GLU A 85 33.46 3.45 1.77
N ASN A 86 32.66 3.94 2.72
CA ASN A 86 32.20 3.19 3.89
C ASN A 86 30.86 2.47 3.64
N ASP A 87 30.46 2.30 2.39
CA ASP A 87 29.18 1.67 2.00
C ASP A 87 27.95 2.43 2.49
N GLU A 88 28.09 3.70 2.84
CA GLU A 88 26.99 4.58 3.18
C GLU A 88 26.43 5.29 1.95
N LEU A 89 25.13 5.40 1.85
CA LEU A 89 24.50 6.09 0.73
C LEU A 89 24.54 7.60 0.94
N TYR A 90 24.66 8.35 -0.15
CA TYR A 90 24.55 9.81 -0.11
C TYR A 90 23.16 10.30 0.22
N GLY A 91 22.17 9.43 0.06
CA GLY A 91 20.78 9.69 0.43
C GLY A 91 20.08 8.38 0.76
N SER A 92 18.94 8.45 1.41
CA SER A 92 18.17 7.24 1.72
C SER A 92 17.42 6.74 0.49
N VAL A 93 17.08 5.43 0.48
CA VAL A 93 16.22 4.85 -0.54
C VAL A 93 14.77 5.18 -0.15
N LYS A 94 14.07 5.84 -1.03
CA LYS A 94 12.67 6.24 -0.80
C LYS A 94 11.70 5.24 -1.44
N PRO A 95 10.48 5.10 -0.90
CA PRO A 95 9.47 4.23 -1.50
C PRO A 95 9.20 4.52 -2.99
N SER A 96 9.30 5.77 -3.43
CA SER A 96 9.14 6.13 -4.83
C SER A 96 10.17 5.47 -5.74
N GLU A 97 11.41 5.30 -5.27
CA GLU A 97 12.47 4.63 -6.00
C GLU A 97 12.20 3.14 -6.11
N ILE A 98 11.68 2.54 -5.06
CA ILE A 98 11.28 1.13 -5.04
C ILE A 98 10.13 0.90 -6.04
N SER A 99 9.15 1.79 -6.03
CA SER A 99 8.03 1.75 -6.97
C SER A 99 8.49 1.79 -8.42
N LYS A 100 9.42 2.68 -8.74
CA LYS A 100 9.99 2.79 -10.09
C LYS A 100 10.75 1.54 -10.49
N THR A 101 11.51 0.96 -9.56
CA THR A 101 12.27 -0.27 -9.82
C THR A 101 11.36 -1.44 -10.12
N ILE A 102 10.28 -1.60 -9.35
CA ILE A 102 9.30 -2.65 -9.57
C ILE A 102 8.62 -2.48 -10.95
N LEU A 103 8.25 -1.26 -11.28
CA LEU A 103 7.64 -0.96 -12.58
C LEU A 103 8.58 -1.30 -13.74
N LYS A 104 9.85 -0.98 -13.59
CA LYS A 104 10.88 -1.26 -14.61
C LYS A 104 11.14 -2.76 -14.78
N ASP A 105 11.23 -3.49 -13.67
CA ASP A 105 11.62 -4.90 -13.69
C ASP A 105 10.48 -5.84 -14.09
N ILE A 106 9.28 -5.61 -13.60
CA ILE A 106 8.14 -6.52 -13.81
C ILE A 106 6.90 -5.82 -14.39
N ASN A 107 7.01 -4.55 -14.71
CA ASN A 107 5.95 -3.75 -15.32
C ASN A 107 4.64 -3.72 -14.50
N ILE A 108 4.78 -3.72 -13.18
CA ILE A 108 3.65 -3.58 -12.24
C ILE A 108 3.75 -2.23 -11.56
N GLU A 109 2.70 -1.44 -11.64
CA GLU A 109 2.63 -0.15 -10.98
C GLU A 109 2.20 -0.32 -9.52
N ILE A 110 3.04 0.15 -8.60
CA ILE A 110 2.76 0.13 -7.18
C ILE A 110 2.92 1.56 -6.66
N LYS A 111 1.94 2.03 -5.90
CA LYS A 111 1.99 3.37 -5.33
C LYS A 111 3.02 3.43 -4.20
N PRO A 112 3.88 4.45 -4.17
CA PRO A 112 4.88 4.58 -3.09
C PRO A 112 4.27 4.57 -1.69
N GLN A 113 3.08 5.11 -1.52
CA GLN A 113 2.39 5.14 -0.23
C GLN A 113 2.02 3.76 0.31
N ASN A 114 1.97 2.76 -0.57
CA ASN A 114 1.69 1.37 -0.19
C ASN A 114 2.94 0.59 0.18
N ILE A 115 4.11 1.19 0.02
CA ILE A 115 5.39 0.56 0.34
C ILE A 115 5.83 1.02 1.73
N GLN A 116 6.04 0.04 2.62
CA GLN A 116 6.48 0.30 3.99
C GLN A 116 7.87 -0.29 4.20
N LEU A 117 8.80 0.54 4.65
CA LEU A 117 10.15 0.13 4.99
C LEU A 117 10.23 -0.12 6.50
N LYS A 118 10.83 -1.23 6.90
CA LYS A 118 11.04 -1.54 8.32
C LYS A 118 11.99 -0.56 8.97
N GLN A 119 12.95 -0.07 8.19
CA GLN A 119 13.95 0.88 8.64
C GLN A 119 14.37 1.74 7.46
N GLU A 120 14.94 2.88 7.75
CA GLU A 120 15.48 3.76 6.73
C GLU A 120 16.72 3.13 6.09
N ILE A 121 16.73 3.08 4.76
CA ILE A 121 17.82 2.47 4.01
C ILE A 121 18.86 3.55 3.66
N LYS A 122 19.99 3.53 4.35
CA LYS A 122 21.09 4.49 4.16
C LYS A 122 22.42 3.86 3.82
N SER A 123 22.48 2.55 3.68
CA SER A 123 23.71 1.82 3.39
C SER A 123 23.48 0.74 2.36
N LEU A 124 24.56 0.22 1.81
CA LEU A 124 24.49 -0.93 0.91
C LEU A 124 24.12 -2.19 1.69
N GLY A 125 23.55 -3.16 1.03
CA GLY A 125 23.21 -4.45 1.63
C GLY A 125 21.84 -4.93 1.25
N ASN A 126 21.36 -5.91 2.00
CA ASN A 126 20.06 -6.52 1.79
C ASN A 126 19.03 -5.98 2.80
N PHE A 127 17.90 -5.57 2.30
CA PHE A 127 16.82 -5.03 3.10
C PHE A 127 15.49 -5.66 2.67
N GLU A 128 14.48 -5.47 3.48
CA GLU A 128 13.13 -5.94 3.16
C GLU A 128 12.15 -4.78 3.21
N ALA A 129 11.16 -4.84 2.35
CA ALA A 129 10.06 -3.89 2.34
C ALA A 129 8.74 -4.63 2.26
N LYS A 130 7.71 -4.07 2.87
CA LYS A 130 6.36 -4.60 2.79
C LYS A 130 5.57 -3.77 1.80
N ILE A 131 4.81 -4.44 0.96
CA ILE A 131 3.93 -3.79 -0.02
C ILE A 131 2.50 -4.17 0.31
N GLU A 132 1.70 -3.18 0.63
CA GLU A 132 0.28 -3.36 0.88
C GLU A 132 -0.45 -3.38 -0.47
N LEU A 133 -0.89 -4.55 -0.90
CA LEU A 133 -1.60 -4.74 -2.16
C LEU A 133 -3.10 -4.59 -1.99
N HIS A 134 -3.60 -5.02 -0.85
CA HIS A 134 -5.00 -4.95 -0.47
C HIS A 134 -5.04 -4.88 1.06
N SER A 135 -6.17 -4.46 1.64
CA SER A 135 -6.30 -4.41 3.10
C SER A 135 -6.03 -5.75 3.79
N GLU A 136 -6.21 -6.86 3.07
CA GLU A 136 -5.96 -8.21 3.57
C GLU A 136 -4.74 -8.89 2.95
N ILE A 137 -4.05 -8.25 2.00
CA ILE A 137 -2.94 -8.84 1.27
C ILE A 137 -1.71 -7.94 1.33
N GLU A 138 -0.66 -8.44 1.94
CA GLU A 138 0.64 -7.77 2.00
C GLU A 138 1.70 -8.70 1.41
N ALA A 139 2.56 -8.14 0.56
CA ALA A 139 3.72 -8.86 0.04
C ALA A 139 4.98 -8.34 0.71
N THR A 140 5.96 -9.23 0.89
CA THR A 140 7.28 -8.87 1.37
C THR A 140 8.26 -9.03 0.23
N ILE A 141 8.98 -7.97 -0.11
CA ILE A 141 10.01 -8.00 -1.14
C ILE A 141 11.39 -7.84 -0.52
N LYS A 142 12.38 -8.36 -1.20
CA LYS A 142 13.78 -8.20 -0.80
C LYS A 142 14.42 -7.14 -1.68
N LEU A 143 15.15 -6.24 -1.05
CA LEU A 143 15.86 -5.17 -1.74
C LEU A 143 17.36 -5.37 -1.59
N LYS A 144 18.05 -5.40 -2.69
CA LYS A 144 19.50 -5.43 -2.71
C LYS A 144 20.01 -4.07 -3.17
N ILE A 145 20.64 -3.37 -2.26
CA ILE A 145 21.19 -2.04 -2.54
C ILE A 145 22.63 -2.18 -2.95
N LEU A 146 22.92 -1.76 -4.16
CA LEU A 146 24.24 -1.86 -4.77
C LEU A 146 24.82 -0.46 -4.98
N SER A 147 26.14 -0.39 -4.98
CA SER A 147 26.82 0.86 -5.34
C SER A 147 26.68 1.10 -6.84
N SER A 148 26.20 2.29 -7.20
CA SER A 148 26.21 2.73 -8.60
C SER A 148 27.50 3.45 -8.94
N ASP A 149 28.53 3.22 -8.17
CA ASP A 149 29.83 3.81 -8.40
C ASP A 149 30.42 3.27 -9.69
N ASN A 150 30.16 3.97 -10.75
CA ASN A 150 30.77 3.70 -12.04
C ASN A 150 32.12 4.39 -12.11
N THR A 151 33.03 3.95 -11.25
CA THR A 151 34.39 4.36 -11.36
C THR A 151 35.00 3.77 -12.62
N ASN A 152 34.65 4.36 -13.65
CA ASN A 152 35.24 3.99 -14.91
C ASN A 152 35.99 5.17 -15.45
#